data_0792e220cbfb3f98bbe89c96086b4c33
#
_entry.id   0792e220cbfb3f98bbe89c96086b4c33
#
_cell.length_a   1.000
_cell.length_b   1.000
_cell.length_c   1.000
_cell.angle_alpha   90.00
_cell.angle_beta   90.00
_cell.angle_gamma   90.00
#
_symmetry.space_group_name_H-M   'P 1'
#
loop_
_entity.id
_entity.type
_entity.pdbx_description
1 polymer ?
#
loop_
_entity_poly.entity_id
_entity_poly.type
_entity_poly.pdbx_seq_one_letter_code
_entity_poly.pdbx_strand_id
1 'polypeptide(L)'
;MADTPVEKIKIGWFSFSCCEDNTIVMTEVMNDHWQEWKRIFDFRHARVLKSKNIMDAFDIAFIEGAIASPEQEAKVKDIRNRSKKLVAIGACAVTGLPAGQRNNFTPEQQSAIDFLVARFGALPRVLRVKDVVTVDAEVSGCPMSPDVFLKAVNALVAELRPDLVKP
;
A
#
# COMPACT_ATOMS: atom_id res chain seq x y z
N MET A 1 22.79 21.92 23.82
CA MET A 1 23.11 20.64 23.15
C MET A 1 22.33 20.61 21.85
N ALA A 2 22.99 20.62 20.69
CA ALA A 2 22.30 20.56 19.42
C ALA A 2 21.64 19.16 19.32
N ASP A 3 20.32 19.17 19.24
CA ASP A 3 19.51 17.95 19.03
C ASP A 3 19.92 17.35 17.68
N THR A 4 20.65 16.24 17.71
CA THR A 4 21.01 15.53 16.46
C THR A 4 19.69 15.14 15.80
N PRO A 5 19.42 15.54 14.53
CA PRO A 5 18.15 15.24 13.90
C PRO A 5 17.98 13.72 13.82
N VAL A 6 16.98 13.22 14.52
CA VAL A 6 16.62 11.79 14.49
C VAL A 6 16.21 11.43 13.07
N GLU A 7 16.91 10.46 12.46
CA GLU A 7 16.56 9.99 11.11
C GLU A 7 15.14 9.39 11.14
N LYS A 8 14.23 9.94 10.32
CA LYS A 8 12.85 9.51 10.24
C LYS A 8 12.70 8.26 9.39
N ILE A 9 11.67 7.47 9.67
CA ILE A 9 11.26 6.31 8.86
C ILE A 9 10.67 6.82 7.54
N LYS A 10 11.25 6.40 6.42
CA LYS A 10 10.83 6.78 5.07
C LYS A 10 9.62 5.98 4.63
N ILE A 11 8.50 6.64 4.42
CA ILE A 11 7.22 6.02 4.07
C ILE A 11 6.88 6.25 2.60
N GLY A 12 6.45 5.17 1.93
CA GLY A 12 5.76 5.20 0.64
C GLY A 12 4.33 4.69 0.78
N TRP A 13 3.34 5.45 0.29
CA TRP A 13 1.95 5.01 0.16
C TRP A 13 1.57 4.98 -1.31
N PHE A 14 1.10 3.83 -1.80
CA PHE A 14 0.82 3.59 -3.21
C PHE A 14 -0.55 2.96 -3.39
N SER A 15 -1.37 3.56 -4.26
CA SER A 15 -2.67 3.03 -4.65
C SER A 15 -2.59 2.45 -6.06
N PHE A 16 -3.17 1.25 -6.22
CA PHE A 16 -3.31 0.55 -7.49
C PHE A 16 -4.79 0.40 -7.84
N SER A 17 -5.27 -0.79 -8.24
CA SER A 17 -6.68 -0.98 -8.59
C SER A 17 -7.55 -1.15 -7.35
N CYS A 18 -8.16 -0.05 -6.88
CA CYS A 18 -9.06 0.01 -5.72
C CYS A 18 -9.95 1.25 -5.77
N CYS A 19 -10.78 1.42 -4.73
CA CYS A 19 -11.61 2.60 -4.49
C CYS A 19 -10.91 3.70 -3.66
N GLU A 20 -9.70 3.42 -3.13
CA GLU A 20 -8.91 4.30 -2.26
C GLU A 20 -9.52 4.58 -0.87
N ASP A 21 -10.50 3.80 -0.42
CA ASP A 21 -11.10 3.94 0.92
C ASP A 21 -10.08 3.77 2.05
N ASN A 22 -9.07 2.90 1.86
CA ASN A 22 -8.01 2.73 2.87
C ASN A 22 -7.08 3.96 2.92
N THR A 23 -6.91 4.67 1.81
CA THR A 23 -6.20 5.95 1.79
C THR A 23 -6.97 7.00 2.61
N ILE A 24 -8.32 7.00 2.54
CA ILE A 24 -9.16 7.88 3.38
C ILE A 24 -8.99 7.51 4.85
N VAL A 25 -9.12 6.23 5.21
CA VAL A 25 -8.92 5.76 6.59
C VAL A 25 -7.51 6.11 7.10
N MET A 26 -6.47 5.95 6.28
CA MET A 26 -5.10 6.34 6.64
C MET A 26 -5.01 7.84 6.94
N THR A 27 -5.68 8.70 6.17
CA THR A 27 -5.67 10.15 6.42
C THR A 27 -6.40 10.54 7.70
N GLU A 28 -7.48 9.84 8.05
CA GLU A 28 -8.20 10.01 9.32
C GLU A 28 -7.33 9.60 10.50
N VAL A 29 -6.74 8.41 10.45
CA VAL A 29 -5.78 7.93 11.47
C VAL A 29 -4.60 8.88 11.61
N MET A 30 -4.05 9.35 10.49
CA MET A 30 -2.94 10.30 10.49
C MET A 30 -3.35 11.62 11.16
N ASN A 31 -4.58 12.11 10.96
CA ASN A 31 -5.06 13.33 11.59
C ASN A 31 -5.02 13.21 13.13
N ASP A 32 -5.45 12.07 13.67
CA ASP A 32 -5.46 11.82 15.11
C ASP A 32 -4.03 11.66 15.68
N HIS A 33 -3.10 11.11 14.88
CA HIS A 33 -1.71 10.84 15.28
C HIS A 33 -0.69 11.83 14.71
N TRP A 34 -1.13 12.94 14.10
CA TRP A 34 -0.27 13.85 13.36
C TRP A 34 0.94 14.36 14.14
N GLN A 35 0.75 14.74 15.42
CA GLN A 35 1.82 15.30 16.24
C GLN A 35 2.96 14.31 16.48
N GLU A 36 2.65 13.02 16.55
CA GLU A 36 3.62 11.96 16.69
C GLU A 36 4.23 11.60 15.33
N TRP A 37 3.39 11.33 14.33
CA TRP A 37 3.81 10.85 13.01
C TRP A 37 4.72 11.83 12.28
N LYS A 38 4.50 13.12 12.40
CA LYS A 38 5.40 14.14 11.82
C LYS A 38 6.82 14.12 12.40
N ARG A 39 7.00 13.55 13.60
CA ARG A 39 8.33 13.41 14.22
C ARG A 39 9.04 12.14 13.76
N ILE A 40 8.30 11.05 13.57
CA ILE A 40 8.86 9.73 13.29
C ILE A 40 8.86 9.37 11.82
N PHE A 41 7.95 9.93 11.01
CA PHE A 41 7.82 9.59 9.59
C PHE A 41 8.27 10.71 8.65
N ASP A 42 8.91 10.31 7.54
CA ASP A 42 9.13 11.10 6.33
C ASP A 42 8.32 10.45 5.18
N PHE A 43 7.17 11.06 4.84
CA PHE A 43 6.36 10.61 3.71
C PHE A 43 7.03 10.98 2.39
N ARG A 44 7.86 10.09 1.84
CA ARG A 44 8.58 10.28 0.57
C ARG A 44 7.62 10.25 -0.61
N HIS A 45 6.69 9.30 -0.60
CA HIS A 45 5.65 9.15 -1.60
C HIS A 45 4.28 8.96 -0.92
N ALA A 46 3.35 9.88 -1.17
CA ALA A 46 1.94 9.79 -0.76
C ALA A 46 1.15 10.82 -1.55
N ARG A 47 0.54 10.42 -2.66
CA ARG A 47 -0.10 11.34 -3.62
C ARG A 47 -1.24 12.16 -2.99
N VAL A 48 -1.93 11.60 -1.99
CA VAL A 48 -2.98 12.31 -1.24
C VAL A 48 -2.43 13.43 -0.35
N LEU A 49 -1.18 13.32 0.11
CA LEU A 49 -0.60 14.25 1.07
C LEU A 49 0.29 15.32 0.43
N LYS A 50 0.86 15.05 -0.74
CA LYS A 50 1.87 15.94 -1.33
C LYS A 50 1.90 15.90 -2.85
N SER A 51 2.18 17.06 -3.45
CA SER A 51 2.31 17.22 -4.89
C SER A 51 3.64 16.70 -5.44
N LYS A 52 4.73 16.85 -4.67
CA LYS A 52 6.06 16.35 -5.03
C LYS A 52 6.33 15.02 -4.34
N ASN A 53 6.34 13.95 -5.09
CA ASN A 53 6.60 12.60 -4.62
C ASN A 53 7.97 12.12 -5.10
N ILE A 54 8.69 11.41 -4.24
CA ILE A 54 10.04 10.91 -4.50
C ILE A 54 10.00 9.39 -4.50
N MET A 55 10.58 8.79 -5.55
CA MET A 55 10.73 7.34 -5.71
C MET A 55 12.18 6.95 -5.49
N ASP A 56 12.62 6.98 -4.23
CA ASP A 56 13.96 6.54 -3.83
C ASP A 56 13.89 5.27 -2.95
N ALA A 57 14.49 5.26 -1.77
CA ALA A 57 14.40 4.16 -0.83
C ALA A 57 13.31 4.41 0.20
N PHE A 58 12.57 3.35 0.55
CA PHE A 58 11.55 3.35 1.59
C PHE A 58 11.93 2.40 2.72
N ASP A 59 11.70 2.80 3.95
CA ASP A 59 11.76 1.88 5.07
C ASP A 59 10.50 1.02 5.09
N ILE A 60 9.33 1.63 4.84
CA ILE A 60 8.04 0.93 4.71
C ILE A 60 7.30 1.44 3.48
N ALA A 61 6.90 0.53 2.59
CA ALA A 61 5.96 0.80 1.51
C ALA A 61 4.61 0.17 1.81
N PHE A 62 3.56 0.96 1.82
CA PHE A 62 2.18 0.52 1.90
C PHE A 62 1.58 0.45 0.50
N ILE A 63 1.01 -0.70 0.16
CA ILE A 63 0.40 -0.98 -1.14
C ILE A 63 -1.08 -1.23 -0.97
N GLU A 64 -1.89 -0.31 -1.47
CA GLU A 64 -3.34 -0.43 -1.54
C GLU A 64 -3.77 -0.84 -2.96
N GLY A 65 -4.75 -1.74 -3.04
CA GLY A 65 -5.33 -2.16 -4.31
C GLY A 65 -4.71 -3.42 -4.92
N ALA A 66 -5.44 -4.01 -5.86
CA ALA A 66 -5.03 -5.19 -6.61
C ALA A 66 -4.22 -4.81 -7.86
N ILE A 67 -3.51 -5.77 -8.44
CA ILE A 67 -2.67 -5.58 -9.62
C ILE A 67 -3.45 -6.06 -10.85
N ALA A 68 -3.82 -5.14 -11.72
CA ALA A 68 -4.71 -5.40 -12.85
C ALA A 68 -4.07 -5.17 -14.23
N SER A 69 -2.84 -4.64 -14.29
CA SER A 69 -2.12 -4.41 -15.56
C SER A 69 -0.63 -4.77 -15.44
N PRO A 70 0.05 -5.07 -16.57
CA PRO A 70 1.50 -5.31 -16.59
C PRO A 70 2.31 -4.11 -16.08
N GLU A 71 1.84 -2.89 -16.32
CA GLU A 71 2.49 -1.67 -15.80
C GLU A 71 2.44 -1.65 -14.26
N GLN A 72 1.29 -1.97 -13.67
CA GLN A 72 1.13 -2.06 -12.23
C GLN A 72 2.01 -3.17 -11.63
N GLU A 73 2.11 -4.31 -12.32
CA GLU A 73 2.98 -5.41 -11.93
C GLU A 73 4.46 -4.98 -11.90
N ALA A 74 4.93 -4.32 -12.96
CA ALA A 74 6.29 -3.80 -13.01
C ALA A 74 6.55 -2.76 -11.90
N LYS A 75 5.57 -1.87 -11.66
CA LYS A 75 5.66 -0.83 -10.64
C LYS A 75 5.73 -1.40 -9.22
N VAL A 76 4.92 -2.41 -8.88
CA VAL A 76 4.98 -3.00 -7.54
C VAL A 76 6.29 -3.75 -7.31
N LYS A 77 6.88 -4.37 -8.35
CA LYS A 77 8.22 -4.97 -8.29
C LYS A 77 9.30 -3.91 -8.02
N ASP A 78 9.25 -2.76 -8.70
CA ASP A 78 10.19 -1.65 -8.45
C ASP A 78 10.05 -1.11 -7.02
N ILE A 79 8.81 -0.93 -6.53
CA ILE A 79 8.56 -0.50 -5.14
C ILE A 79 9.13 -1.52 -4.15
N ARG A 80 8.92 -2.84 -4.37
CA ARG A 80 9.47 -3.88 -3.51
C ARG A 80 10.99 -3.80 -3.42
N ASN A 81 11.65 -3.63 -4.54
CA ASN A 81 13.11 -3.55 -4.62
C ASN A 81 13.70 -2.33 -3.88
N ARG A 82 12.88 -1.28 -3.68
CA ARG A 82 13.28 -0.04 -2.98
C ARG A 82 12.88 -0.03 -1.52
N SER A 83 12.17 -1.06 -1.02
CA SER A 83 11.55 -1.05 0.29
C SER A 83 12.17 -2.10 1.21
N LYS A 84 12.47 -1.72 2.46
CA LYS A 84 12.88 -2.69 3.49
C LYS A 84 11.70 -3.58 3.89
N LYS A 85 10.52 -2.97 4.10
CA LYS A 85 9.26 -3.64 4.41
C LYS A 85 8.18 -3.23 3.41
N LEU A 86 7.34 -4.17 3.01
CA LEU A 86 6.20 -3.94 2.15
C LEU A 86 4.94 -4.51 2.81
N VAL A 87 3.92 -3.66 2.94
CA VAL A 87 2.65 -3.98 3.59
C VAL A 87 1.51 -3.91 2.57
N ALA A 88 0.76 -4.99 2.43
CA ALA A 88 -0.46 -5.00 1.61
C ALA A 88 -1.64 -4.48 2.44
N ILE A 89 -2.33 -3.45 1.94
CA ILE A 89 -3.41 -2.74 2.63
C ILE A 89 -4.74 -2.93 1.92
N GLY A 90 -5.74 -3.34 2.70
CA GLY A 90 -7.11 -3.50 2.24
C GLY A 90 -7.39 -4.82 1.53
N ALA A 91 -8.67 -5.16 1.39
CA ALA A 91 -9.11 -6.42 0.81
C ALA A 91 -8.62 -6.62 -0.63
N CYS A 92 -8.60 -5.56 -1.46
CA CYS A 92 -8.13 -5.65 -2.84
C CYS A 92 -6.66 -6.08 -2.94
N ALA A 93 -5.77 -5.53 -2.09
CA ALA A 93 -4.36 -5.89 -2.07
C ALA A 93 -4.12 -7.31 -1.53
N VAL A 94 -4.87 -7.68 -0.47
CA VAL A 94 -4.68 -8.94 0.28
C VAL A 94 -5.39 -10.13 -0.37
N THR A 95 -6.63 -9.95 -0.83
CA THR A 95 -7.48 -11.02 -1.36
C THR A 95 -7.71 -10.93 -2.88
N GLY A 96 -7.43 -9.77 -3.48
CA GLY A 96 -7.76 -9.46 -4.88
C GLY A 96 -9.18 -8.95 -5.07
N LEU A 97 -10.04 -8.97 -4.06
CA LEU A 97 -11.45 -8.59 -4.13
C LEU A 97 -11.71 -7.31 -3.31
N PRO A 98 -12.69 -6.49 -3.71
CA PRO A 98 -13.62 -6.65 -4.87
C PRO A 98 -13.02 -6.28 -6.24
N ALA A 99 -11.86 -5.64 -6.35
CA ALA A 99 -11.30 -5.17 -7.63
C ALA A 99 -11.14 -6.29 -8.68
N GLY A 100 -10.90 -7.52 -8.23
CA GLY A 100 -10.71 -8.69 -9.09
C GLY A 100 -11.96 -9.53 -9.35
N GLN A 101 -13.18 -8.99 -9.19
CA GLN A 101 -14.43 -9.76 -9.42
C GLN A 101 -14.47 -10.50 -10.74
N ARG A 102 -13.90 -9.91 -11.82
CA ARG A 102 -13.85 -10.56 -13.14
C ARG A 102 -13.10 -11.90 -13.16
N ASN A 103 -12.27 -12.16 -12.15
CA ASN A 103 -11.61 -13.46 -12.01
C ASN A 103 -12.58 -14.62 -11.76
N ASN A 104 -13.80 -14.32 -11.31
CA ASN A 104 -14.84 -15.27 -10.97
C ASN A 104 -16.00 -15.25 -11.98
N PHE A 105 -15.83 -14.59 -13.12
CA PHE A 105 -16.82 -14.53 -14.20
C PHE A 105 -17.00 -15.88 -14.85
N THR A 106 -18.24 -16.19 -15.30
CA THR A 106 -18.49 -17.33 -16.16
C THR A 106 -17.81 -17.14 -17.52
N PRO A 107 -17.63 -18.21 -18.32
CA PRO A 107 -17.06 -18.07 -19.67
C PRO A 107 -17.81 -17.06 -20.53
N GLU A 108 -19.15 -17.01 -20.43
CA GLU A 108 -19.98 -16.05 -21.16
C GLU A 108 -19.72 -14.62 -20.73
N GLN A 109 -19.63 -14.38 -19.40
CA GLN A 109 -19.31 -13.07 -18.84
C GLN A 109 -17.89 -12.65 -19.22
N GLN A 110 -16.94 -13.59 -19.19
CA GLN A 110 -15.55 -13.31 -19.57
C GLN A 110 -15.48 -12.92 -21.06
N SER A 111 -16.14 -13.67 -21.94
CA SER A 111 -16.20 -13.37 -23.37
C SER A 111 -16.81 -11.98 -23.64
N ALA A 112 -17.81 -11.59 -22.87
CA ALA A 112 -18.43 -10.27 -22.99
C ALA A 112 -17.50 -9.09 -22.68
N ILE A 113 -16.45 -9.30 -21.87
CA ILE A 113 -15.50 -8.25 -21.49
C ILE A 113 -14.11 -8.38 -22.13
N ASP A 114 -13.81 -9.46 -22.84
CA ASP A 114 -12.47 -9.74 -23.40
C ASP A 114 -11.95 -8.59 -24.27
N PHE A 115 -12.83 -7.96 -25.05
CA PHE A 115 -12.45 -6.79 -25.85
C PHE A 115 -12.03 -5.59 -25.00
N LEU A 116 -12.60 -5.41 -23.80
CA LEU A 116 -12.21 -4.36 -22.86
C LEU A 116 -10.86 -4.68 -22.22
N VAL A 117 -10.68 -5.93 -21.79
CA VAL A 117 -9.41 -6.40 -21.21
C VAL A 117 -8.27 -6.18 -22.21
N ALA A 118 -8.48 -6.55 -23.48
CA ALA A 118 -7.51 -6.35 -24.54
C ALA A 118 -7.28 -4.86 -24.85
N ARG A 119 -8.35 -4.07 -24.98
CA ARG A 119 -8.28 -2.64 -25.32
C ARG A 119 -7.51 -1.83 -24.27
N PHE A 120 -7.67 -2.15 -23.00
CA PHE A 120 -7.00 -1.45 -21.90
C PHE A 120 -5.67 -2.10 -21.50
N GLY A 121 -5.20 -3.13 -22.20
CA GLY A 121 -3.96 -3.82 -21.88
C GLY A 121 -3.95 -4.40 -20.46
N ALA A 122 -5.13 -4.79 -19.96
CA ALA A 122 -5.24 -5.35 -18.62
C ALA A 122 -4.73 -6.80 -18.58
N LEU A 123 -4.28 -7.24 -17.40
CA LEU A 123 -3.92 -8.64 -17.19
C LEU A 123 -5.15 -9.54 -17.41
N PRO A 124 -5.00 -10.76 -17.91
CA PRO A 124 -6.11 -11.72 -18.02
C PRO A 124 -6.80 -11.96 -16.68
N ARG A 125 -6.04 -11.99 -15.60
CA ARG A 125 -6.53 -12.09 -14.22
C ARG A 125 -5.97 -10.95 -13.37
N VAL A 126 -6.78 -10.45 -12.43
CA VAL A 126 -6.34 -9.51 -11.42
C VAL A 126 -5.57 -10.27 -10.34
N LEU A 127 -4.41 -9.74 -9.94
CA LEU A 127 -3.51 -10.38 -8.98
C LEU A 127 -3.56 -9.68 -7.62
N ARG A 128 -3.35 -10.45 -6.56
CA ARG A 128 -3.05 -9.92 -5.22
C ARG A 128 -1.61 -9.42 -5.20
N VAL A 129 -1.30 -8.54 -4.27
CA VAL A 129 0.09 -8.05 -4.15
C VAL A 129 1.08 -9.19 -3.91
N LYS A 130 0.71 -10.16 -3.06
CA LYS A 130 1.56 -11.34 -2.76
C LYS A 130 1.74 -12.32 -3.91
N ASP A 131 0.92 -12.25 -4.95
CA ASP A 131 1.09 -13.07 -6.16
C ASP A 131 2.25 -12.52 -7.03
N VAL A 132 2.66 -11.27 -6.78
CA VAL A 132 3.67 -10.56 -7.57
C VAL A 132 4.98 -10.36 -6.81
N VAL A 133 4.91 -10.02 -5.52
CA VAL A 133 6.06 -9.71 -4.67
C VAL A 133 5.89 -10.29 -3.25
N THR A 134 7.02 -10.46 -2.54
CA THR A 134 6.98 -10.82 -1.13
C THR A 134 6.40 -9.68 -0.30
N VAL A 135 5.42 -10.01 0.55
CA VAL A 135 4.72 -9.09 1.46
C VAL A 135 5.16 -9.41 2.90
N ASP A 136 5.58 -8.41 3.65
CA ASP A 136 6.05 -8.56 5.02
C ASP A 136 4.90 -8.53 6.04
N ALA A 137 3.80 -7.81 5.73
CA ALA A 137 2.58 -7.76 6.55
C ALA A 137 1.34 -7.48 5.70
N GLU A 138 0.18 -7.94 6.17
CA GLU A 138 -1.11 -7.74 5.53
C GLU A 138 -2.09 -7.07 6.51
N VAL A 139 -2.76 -6.01 6.08
CA VAL A 139 -3.86 -5.36 6.80
C VAL A 139 -5.11 -5.44 5.92
N SER A 140 -5.94 -6.45 6.15
CA SER A 140 -7.16 -6.67 5.35
C SER A 140 -8.30 -5.77 5.82
N GLY A 141 -9.33 -5.67 4.98
CA GLY A 141 -10.57 -4.93 5.23
C GLY A 141 -11.01 -4.12 4.01
N CYS A 142 -12.30 -3.76 3.95
CA CYS A 142 -12.86 -2.94 2.88
C CYS A 142 -13.89 -1.96 3.47
N PRO A 143 -13.37 -0.85 4.03
CA PRO A 143 -11.97 -0.49 4.28
C PRO A 143 -11.32 -1.25 5.45
N MET A 144 -10.01 -1.05 5.62
CA MET A 144 -9.24 -1.61 6.74
C MET A 144 -9.72 -1.05 8.09
N SER A 145 -9.55 -1.84 9.16
CA SER A 145 -9.77 -1.34 10.53
C SER A 145 -8.62 -0.41 10.95
N PRO A 146 -8.93 0.82 11.45
CA PRO A 146 -7.93 1.73 11.99
C PRO A 146 -7.04 1.10 13.06
N ASP A 147 -7.62 0.35 13.98
CA ASP A 147 -6.89 -0.30 15.09
C ASP A 147 -5.91 -1.37 14.59
N VAL A 148 -6.32 -2.17 13.59
CA VAL A 148 -5.45 -3.20 12.99
C VAL A 148 -4.31 -2.54 12.22
N PHE A 149 -4.59 -1.47 11.50
CA PHE A 149 -3.59 -0.68 10.80
C PHE A 149 -2.57 -0.07 11.78
N LEU A 150 -3.03 0.59 12.85
CA LEU A 150 -2.15 1.16 13.87
C LEU A 150 -1.27 0.11 14.55
N LYS A 151 -1.83 -1.06 14.86
CA LYS A 151 -1.04 -2.18 15.42
C LYS A 151 0.08 -2.61 14.47
N ALA A 152 -0.23 -2.73 13.18
CA ALA A 152 0.77 -3.09 12.17
C ALA A 152 1.86 -2.00 12.02
N VAL A 153 1.47 -0.72 11.97
CA VAL A 153 2.40 0.41 11.93
C VAL A 153 3.31 0.42 13.16
N ASN A 154 2.75 0.31 14.36
CA ASN A 154 3.52 0.32 15.61
C ASN A 154 4.50 -0.86 15.70
N ALA A 155 4.09 -2.06 15.25
CA ALA A 155 4.96 -3.23 15.20
C ALA A 155 6.17 -3.00 14.26
N LEU A 156 5.93 -2.42 13.09
CA LEU A 156 6.98 -2.10 12.11
C LEU A 156 7.92 -0.97 12.62
N VAL A 157 7.37 0.03 13.30
CA VAL A 157 8.19 1.08 13.95
C VAL A 157 9.08 0.46 15.02
N ALA A 158 8.53 -0.40 15.88
CA ALA A 158 9.29 -1.08 16.93
C ALA A 158 10.41 -1.98 16.37
N GLU A 159 10.15 -2.64 15.23
CA GLU A 159 11.15 -3.48 14.55
C GLU A 159 12.28 -2.64 13.92
N LEU A 160 11.92 -1.59 13.18
CA LEU A 160 12.87 -0.80 12.40
C LEU A 160 13.60 0.25 13.24
N ARG A 161 12.93 0.81 14.23
CA ARG A 161 13.41 1.92 15.05
C ARG A 161 12.89 1.82 16.49
N PRO A 162 13.40 0.85 17.27
CA PRO A 162 12.98 0.65 18.67
C PRO A 162 13.26 1.89 19.54
N ASP A 163 14.20 2.75 19.15
CA ASP A 163 14.53 4.01 19.79
C ASP A 163 13.42 5.08 19.68
N LEU A 164 12.49 4.93 18.73
CA LEU A 164 11.36 5.85 18.54
C LEU A 164 10.11 5.44 19.32
N VAL A 165 10.06 4.21 19.82
CA VAL A 165 8.95 3.72 20.65
C VAL A 165 9.10 4.27 22.05
N LYS A 166 8.14 5.09 22.49
CA LYS A 166 8.13 5.53 23.91
C LYS A 166 7.77 4.37 24.82
N PRO A 167 8.46 4.24 25.96
CA PRO A 167 8.09 3.28 26.99
C PRO A 167 6.69 3.55 27.55
#